data_af7267708401c572703f7e5ab6350e9e
#
_entry.id   af7267708401c572703f7e5ab6350e9e
#
_cell.length_a   1.000
_cell.length_b   1.000
_cell.length_c   1.000
_cell.angle_alpha   90.00
_cell.angle_beta   90.00
_cell.angle_gamma   90.00
#
_symmetry.space_group_name_H-M   'P 1'
#
loop_
_entity.id
_entity.type
_entity.pdbx_description
1 polymer ?
#
loop_
_entity_poly.entity_id
_entity_poly.type
_entity_poly.pdbx_seq_one_letter_code
_entity_poly.pdbx_strand_id
1 'polypeptide(L)'
;MNIIGYRDFPYDKIIEKWNKDYYDGVQPTQADSSTRTYELAMALRNITGYDPKLLNQIIPTYEGMTDALKAQKIAAAVNAKQTQMPTRLRDVLMELKAEFAENKQMMDAIDDMEAEDDLLYYKRLPQRCLAMGLRESAVVVKKPCVMPMLVYMAPLIGGLATNVRLSIDGKMNWLNLISYIEGDSGSNKGRMMVLYGLWMWQLKAEDKVTEQRQREYFQLLKKKKNAKEQPEEPVFKFRLIALNNTPANVATQLDALDNEHAISTTDEADEINAKWTGKEKMELSVMFRKAYDAAEYHRNAKSAEAARCHREHLKWNVALLGTQDALYRLVNQYTDGLQSRLAIGRMPDNTYARNDKDVTLSEMQMENIHNVAHLLRVMKGDLVLNKLEERSDIWTENIRLLSIKNADKALAKCRMRDHGIAMRIIACMMLCKVAEKLIKSYGLQGAEDRLKQDDTLLQRMMAKEQTKGMLEAYDVMADYLIDNDLIYFRERLENSYDSKDHKHCCGLQPSRGKNSSIYESLPMTFTRTDLIETTRRFKGNDISENTIKQIIKNWKKSGLIVADDGKYRKTA
;
A
#
# COMPACT_ATOMS: atom_id res chain seq x y z
N MET A 1 -31.41 -10.48 2.32
CA MET A 1 -32.45 -11.51 2.59
C MET A 1 -32.56 -11.69 4.09
N ASN A 2 -33.73 -11.49 4.68
CA ASN A 2 -33.93 -11.85 6.10
C ASN A 2 -33.86 -13.38 6.21
N ILE A 3 -32.83 -13.92 6.81
CA ILE A 3 -32.74 -15.35 7.09
C ILE A 3 -33.81 -15.67 8.13
N ILE A 4 -34.80 -16.48 7.76
CA ILE A 4 -35.79 -16.97 8.69
C ILE A 4 -35.16 -18.09 9.51
N GLY A 5 -34.98 -17.87 10.82
CA GLY A 5 -34.26 -18.80 11.69
C GLY A 5 -34.63 -18.67 13.15
N TYR A 6 -34.15 -19.60 13.96
CA TYR A 6 -34.25 -19.60 15.42
C TYR A 6 -32.90 -19.27 16.04
N ARG A 7 -32.78 -18.14 16.74
CA ARG A 7 -31.50 -17.58 17.23
C ARG A 7 -30.54 -17.38 16.06
N ASP A 8 -29.38 -18.04 16.10
CA ASP A 8 -28.34 -17.92 15.10
C ASP A 8 -28.43 -18.96 13.96
N PHE A 9 -29.46 -19.84 13.99
CA PHE A 9 -29.58 -20.97 13.06
C PHE A 9 -30.77 -20.80 12.11
N PRO A 10 -30.53 -20.85 10.79
CA PRO A 10 -31.60 -20.92 9.80
C PRO A 10 -32.46 -22.17 9.98
N TYR A 11 -33.77 -22.06 9.76
CA TYR A 11 -34.69 -23.20 9.93
C TYR A 11 -34.41 -24.35 8.96
N ASP A 12 -33.96 -24.06 7.76
CA ASP A 12 -33.54 -25.08 6.78
C ASP A 12 -32.42 -25.98 7.33
N LYS A 13 -31.41 -25.39 7.99
CA LYS A 13 -30.33 -26.15 8.62
C LYS A 13 -30.81 -26.99 9.79
N ILE A 14 -31.73 -26.48 10.59
CA ILE A 14 -32.34 -27.25 11.68
C ILE A 14 -33.12 -28.46 11.12
N ILE A 15 -33.88 -28.28 10.05
CA ILE A 15 -34.65 -29.33 9.38
C ILE A 15 -33.72 -30.36 8.71
N GLU A 16 -32.68 -29.89 8.03
CA GLU A 16 -31.68 -30.76 7.41
C GLU A 16 -30.99 -31.66 8.44
N LYS A 17 -30.52 -31.10 9.56
CA LYS A 17 -29.90 -31.84 10.66
C LYS A 17 -30.89 -32.82 11.31
N TRP A 18 -32.14 -32.35 11.56
CA TRP A 18 -33.21 -33.23 12.08
C TRP A 18 -33.43 -34.45 11.18
N ASN A 19 -33.53 -34.22 9.85
CA ASN A 19 -33.73 -35.32 8.92
C ASN A 19 -32.54 -36.25 8.83
N LYS A 20 -31.32 -35.74 8.94
CA LYS A 20 -30.08 -36.54 8.98
C LYS A 20 -30.04 -37.42 10.23
N ASP A 21 -30.29 -36.86 11.41
CA ASP A 21 -30.08 -37.54 12.69
C ASP A 21 -31.18 -38.56 13.00
N TYR A 22 -32.41 -38.37 12.52
CA TYR A 22 -33.55 -39.22 12.85
C TYR A 22 -34.09 -40.02 11.68
N TYR A 23 -33.62 -39.77 10.48
CA TYR A 23 -34.10 -40.45 9.28
C TYR A 23 -32.98 -40.69 8.25
N ASP A 24 -31.75 -40.70 8.67
CA ASP A 24 -30.57 -40.93 7.83
C ASP A 24 -30.53 -40.09 6.54
N GLY A 25 -31.16 -38.91 6.57
CA GLY A 25 -31.30 -38.01 5.38
C GLY A 25 -32.29 -38.54 4.33
N VAL A 26 -32.98 -39.65 4.57
CA VAL A 26 -33.91 -40.29 3.62
C VAL A 26 -35.20 -39.49 3.55
N GLN A 27 -35.61 -39.14 2.32
CA GLN A 27 -36.90 -38.47 2.10
C GLN A 27 -38.07 -39.40 2.41
N PRO A 28 -39.17 -38.91 2.98
CA PRO A 28 -40.32 -39.73 3.30
C PRO A 28 -40.97 -40.27 2.03
N THR A 29 -41.46 -41.52 2.10
CA THR A 29 -42.31 -42.07 1.07
C THR A 29 -43.71 -41.41 1.09
N GLN A 30 -44.52 -41.61 0.06
CA GLN A 30 -45.89 -41.10 0.04
C GLN A 30 -46.73 -41.53 1.25
N ALA A 31 -46.51 -42.74 1.75
CA ALA A 31 -47.21 -43.29 2.94
C ALA A 31 -46.78 -42.55 4.23
N ASP A 32 -45.49 -42.16 4.34
CA ASP A 32 -44.90 -41.57 5.55
C ASP A 32 -44.96 -40.05 5.59
N SER A 33 -45.20 -39.41 4.44
CA SER A 33 -45.15 -37.95 4.29
C SER A 33 -46.05 -37.21 5.30
N SER A 34 -47.23 -37.74 5.56
CA SER A 34 -48.19 -37.17 6.51
C SER A 34 -47.69 -37.24 7.94
N THR A 35 -47.08 -38.37 8.34
CA THR A 35 -46.51 -38.61 9.68
C THR A 35 -45.27 -37.73 9.89
N ARG A 36 -44.35 -37.71 8.93
CA ARG A 36 -43.15 -36.87 8.97
C ARG A 36 -43.49 -35.40 9.10
N THR A 37 -44.46 -34.90 8.32
CA THR A 37 -44.93 -33.50 8.41
C THR A 37 -45.43 -33.17 9.81
N TYR A 38 -46.24 -34.09 10.42
CA TYR A 38 -46.74 -33.90 11.76
C TYR A 38 -45.63 -33.92 12.82
N GLU A 39 -44.73 -34.89 12.78
CA GLU A 39 -43.58 -35.00 13.70
C GLU A 39 -42.66 -33.80 13.64
N LEU A 40 -42.33 -33.34 12.43
CA LEU A 40 -41.49 -32.14 12.22
C LEU A 40 -42.22 -30.87 12.74
N ALA A 41 -43.50 -30.76 12.49
CA ALA A 41 -44.28 -29.63 13.02
C ALA A 41 -44.38 -29.66 14.55
N MET A 42 -44.55 -30.85 15.15
CA MET A 42 -44.48 -31.04 16.61
C MET A 42 -43.12 -30.67 17.19
N ALA A 43 -42.05 -30.97 16.50
CA ALA A 43 -40.72 -30.59 16.92
C ALA A 43 -40.49 -29.08 16.85
N LEU A 44 -40.81 -28.47 15.70
CA LEU A 44 -40.44 -27.09 15.43
C LEU A 44 -41.40 -26.04 16.06
N ARG A 45 -42.63 -26.41 16.46
CA ARG A 45 -43.63 -25.46 16.98
C ARG A 45 -43.11 -24.59 18.14
N ASN A 46 -42.28 -25.18 19.02
CA ASN A 46 -41.75 -24.47 20.20
C ASN A 46 -40.78 -23.36 19.82
N ILE A 47 -40.02 -23.53 18.74
CA ILE A 47 -39.04 -22.54 18.26
C ILE A 47 -39.60 -21.55 17.22
N THR A 48 -40.80 -21.86 16.70
CA THR A 48 -41.55 -20.94 15.79
C THR A 48 -42.63 -20.16 16.49
N GLY A 49 -42.73 -20.24 17.83
CA GLY A 49 -43.76 -19.55 18.62
C GLY A 49 -45.19 -20.07 18.36
N TYR A 50 -45.32 -21.31 17.96
CA TYR A 50 -46.61 -21.95 17.61
C TYR A 50 -47.33 -21.28 16.41
N ASP A 51 -46.57 -20.57 15.53
CA ASP A 51 -47.13 -19.95 14.35
C ASP A 51 -47.34 -20.98 13.22
N PRO A 52 -48.60 -21.29 12.86
CA PRO A 52 -48.86 -22.28 11.81
C PRO A 52 -48.48 -21.76 10.41
N LYS A 53 -48.48 -20.43 10.19
CA LYS A 53 -48.07 -19.84 8.91
C LYS A 53 -46.59 -20.00 8.69
N LEU A 54 -45.79 -19.71 9.69
CA LEU A 54 -44.34 -19.88 9.64
C LEU A 54 -43.98 -21.37 9.47
N LEU A 55 -44.60 -22.26 10.22
CA LEU A 55 -44.43 -23.72 10.08
C LEU A 55 -44.74 -24.19 8.66
N ASN A 56 -45.85 -23.68 8.07
CA ASN A 56 -46.21 -24.05 6.70
C ASN A 56 -45.20 -23.53 5.66
N GLN A 57 -44.56 -22.44 5.93
CA GLN A 57 -43.51 -21.87 5.07
C GLN A 57 -42.19 -22.64 5.14
N ILE A 58 -41.75 -23.03 6.34
CA ILE A 58 -40.44 -23.63 6.55
C ILE A 58 -40.40 -25.15 6.37
N ILE A 59 -41.50 -25.88 6.70
CA ILE A 59 -41.57 -27.32 6.50
C ILE A 59 -41.73 -27.61 5.00
N PRO A 60 -40.90 -28.49 4.42
CA PRO A 60 -41.03 -28.84 3.02
C PRO A 60 -42.34 -29.58 2.73
N THR A 61 -42.87 -29.45 1.52
CA THR A 61 -44.00 -30.26 1.04
C THR A 61 -43.44 -31.55 0.47
N TYR A 62 -43.69 -32.65 1.15
CA TYR A 62 -43.19 -33.96 0.74
C TYR A 62 -44.05 -34.58 -0.37
N GLU A 63 -43.54 -35.60 -1.05
CA GLU A 63 -44.22 -36.29 -2.13
C GLU A 63 -45.54 -36.89 -1.66
N GLY A 64 -46.61 -36.71 -2.46
CA GLY A 64 -47.97 -37.15 -2.11
C GLY A 64 -48.71 -36.28 -1.10
N MET A 65 -48.14 -35.19 -0.62
CA MET A 65 -48.82 -34.20 0.24
C MET A 65 -49.47 -33.10 -0.56
N THR A 66 -50.75 -32.82 -0.29
CA THR A 66 -51.40 -31.60 -0.75
C THR A 66 -51.21 -30.49 0.27
N ASP A 67 -51.25 -29.21 -0.18
CA ASP A 67 -51.12 -28.05 0.72
C ASP A 67 -52.21 -28.03 1.81
N ALA A 68 -53.41 -28.51 1.50
CA ALA A 68 -54.50 -28.63 2.46
C ALA A 68 -54.21 -29.65 3.55
N LEU A 69 -53.69 -30.83 3.17
CA LEU A 69 -53.29 -31.88 4.10
C LEU A 69 -52.12 -31.48 4.97
N LYS A 70 -51.12 -30.81 4.37
CA LYS A 70 -49.98 -30.25 5.09
C LYS A 70 -50.45 -29.24 6.15
N ALA A 71 -51.28 -28.27 5.77
CA ALA A 71 -51.84 -27.28 6.70
C ALA A 71 -52.64 -27.92 7.82
N GLN A 72 -53.45 -28.97 7.52
CA GLN A 72 -54.18 -29.73 8.51
C GLN A 72 -53.28 -30.43 9.53
N LYS A 73 -52.17 -31.05 9.07
CA LYS A 73 -51.21 -31.73 9.96
C LYS A 73 -50.43 -30.75 10.82
N ILE A 74 -50.05 -29.57 10.26
CA ILE A 74 -49.41 -28.52 11.03
C ILE A 74 -50.38 -27.96 12.09
N ALA A 75 -51.65 -27.68 11.74
CA ALA A 75 -52.63 -27.24 12.72
C ALA A 75 -52.88 -28.24 13.84
N ALA A 76 -52.93 -29.57 13.52
CA ALA A 76 -53.05 -30.61 14.52
C ALA A 76 -51.83 -30.63 15.45
N ALA A 77 -50.61 -30.47 14.93
CA ALA A 77 -49.40 -30.39 15.71
C ALA A 77 -49.35 -29.19 16.65
N VAL A 78 -49.75 -28.00 16.15
CA VAL A 78 -49.79 -26.76 16.94
C VAL A 78 -50.79 -26.87 18.10
N ASN A 79 -51.95 -27.49 17.88
CA ASN A 79 -53.01 -27.66 18.89
C ASN A 79 -52.81 -28.85 19.83
N ALA A 80 -51.78 -29.64 19.68
CA ALA A 80 -51.53 -30.77 20.54
C ALA A 80 -51.19 -30.33 21.98
N LYS A 81 -51.66 -31.09 22.99
CA LYS A 81 -51.53 -30.76 24.43
C LYS A 81 -50.11 -30.74 24.97
N GLN A 82 -49.15 -31.32 24.27
CA GLN A 82 -47.73 -31.36 24.71
C GLN A 82 -47.10 -29.98 24.53
N THR A 83 -46.61 -29.37 25.61
CA THR A 83 -46.04 -27.99 25.60
C THR A 83 -44.53 -27.93 25.66
N GLN A 84 -43.86 -29.03 26.10
CA GLN A 84 -42.41 -29.07 26.22
C GLN A 84 -41.73 -29.33 24.87
N MET A 85 -40.58 -28.65 24.66
CA MET A 85 -39.75 -28.88 23.50
C MET A 85 -39.23 -30.35 23.53
N PRO A 86 -39.39 -31.11 22.42
CA PRO A 86 -38.91 -32.48 22.35
C PRO A 86 -37.38 -32.57 22.61
N THR A 87 -36.96 -33.62 23.33
CA THR A 87 -35.55 -33.87 23.60
C THR A 87 -34.74 -33.94 22.30
N ARG A 88 -35.28 -34.64 21.30
CA ARG A 88 -34.66 -34.74 19.96
C ARG A 88 -34.35 -33.38 19.33
N LEU A 89 -35.22 -32.38 19.45
CA LEU A 89 -34.96 -31.07 18.91
C LEU A 89 -33.88 -30.32 19.73
N ARG A 90 -33.85 -30.53 21.05
CA ARG A 90 -32.77 -29.96 21.88
C ARG A 90 -31.40 -30.51 21.49
N ASP A 91 -31.33 -31.83 21.24
CA ASP A 91 -30.09 -32.48 20.83
C ASP A 91 -29.60 -31.94 19.50
N VAL A 92 -30.48 -31.83 18.48
CA VAL A 92 -30.16 -31.22 17.21
C VAL A 92 -29.63 -29.79 17.36
N LEU A 93 -30.27 -28.97 18.21
CA LEU A 93 -29.84 -27.58 18.44
C LEU A 93 -28.51 -27.50 19.20
N MET A 94 -28.25 -28.43 20.09
CA MET A 94 -26.98 -28.54 20.82
C MET A 94 -25.83 -28.95 19.89
N GLU A 95 -26.05 -29.93 19.03
CA GLU A 95 -25.05 -30.37 18.06
C GLU A 95 -24.76 -29.30 17.01
N LEU A 96 -25.78 -28.66 16.46
CA LEU A 96 -25.57 -27.53 15.56
C LEU A 96 -24.77 -26.37 16.20
N LYS A 97 -25.02 -26.12 17.50
CA LYS A 97 -24.26 -25.13 18.25
C LYS A 97 -22.81 -25.53 18.42
N ALA A 98 -22.53 -26.80 18.67
CA ALA A 98 -21.17 -27.33 18.78
C ALA A 98 -20.45 -27.28 17.43
N GLU A 99 -21.08 -27.78 16.36
CA GLU A 99 -20.53 -27.71 14.99
C GLU A 99 -20.25 -26.27 14.55
N PHE A 100 -21.13 -25.33 14.88
CA PHE A 100 -20.93 -23.91 14.57
C PHE A 100 -19.78 -23.29 15.37
N ALA A 101 -19.63 -23.66 16.64
CA ALA A 101 -18.55 -23.22 17.51
C ALA A 101 -17.18 -23.76 17.04
N GLU A 102 -17.12 -25.06 16.67
CA GLU A 102 -15.91 -25.65 16.09
C GLU A 102 -15.52 -25.02 14.76
N ASN A 103 -16.49 -24.84 13.86
CA ASN A 103 -16.25 -24.15 12.58
C ASN A 103 -15.78 -22.71 12.80
N LYS A 104 -16.38 -22.00 13.75
CA LYS A 104 -15.97 -20.64 14.07
C LYS A 104 -14.55 -20.61 14.66
N GLN A 105 -14.22 -21.50 15.59
CA GLN A 105 -12.86 -21.59 16.14
C GLN A 105 -11.83 -21.94 15.07
N MET A 106 -12.17 -22.86 14.16
CA MET A 106 -11.29 -23.23 13.05
C MET A 106 -11.10 -22.06 12.08
N MET A 107 -12.16 -21.31 11.78
CA MET A 107 -12.07 -20.12 10.92
C MET A 107 -11.29 -18.99 11.61
N ASP A 108 -11.54 -18.75 12.90
CA ASP A 108 -10.79 -17.74 13.67
C ASP A 108 -9.30 -18.14 13.77
N ALA A 109 -8.97 -19.44 13.91
CA ALA A 109 -7.60 -19.94 13.91
C ALA A 109 -6.90 -19.80 12.54
N ILE A 110 -7.64 -20.04 11.44
CA ILE A 110 -7.11 -19.82 10.09
C ILE A 110 -6.87 -18.33 9.86
N ASP A 111 -7.85 -17.47 10.20
CA ASP A 111 -7.70 -16.03 10.09
C ASP A 111 -6.51 -15.49 10.93
N ASP A 112 -6.28 -16.08 12.13
CA ASP A 112 -5.14 -15.75 12.99
C ASP A 112 -3.79 -16.23 12.42
N MET A 113 -3.73 -17.41 11.81
CA MET A 113 -2.51 -17.93 11.18
C MET A 113 -2.12 -17.12 9.94
N GLU A 114 -3.06 -16.75 9.07
CA GLU A 114 -2.80 -15.97 7.87
C GLU A 114 -2.41 -14.52 8.19
N ALA A 115 -2.95 -13.95 9.28
CA ALA A 115 -2.65 -12.58 9.70
C ALA A 115 -1.37 -12.45 10.56
N GLU A 116 -0.78 -13.55 11.01
CA GLU A 116 0.27 -13.50 12.03
C GLU A 116 1.58 -12.90 11.50
N ASP A 117 1.99 -13.26 10.30
CA ASP A 117 3.19 -12.74 9.65
C ASP A 117 3.02 -11.26 9.26
N ASP A 118 1.85 -10.88 8.75
CA ASP A 118 1.55 -9.51 8.35
C ASP A 118 1.38 -8.56 9.53
N LEU A 119 1.02 -9.10 10.71
CA LEU A 119 0.88 -8.33 11.95
C LEU A 119 2.17 -8.28 12.78
N LEU A 120 3.23 -8.98 12.38
CA LEU A 120 4.47 -9.12 13.16
C LEU A 120 5.00 -7.77 13.67
N TYR A 121 5.18 -6.80 12.78
CA TYR A 121 5.69 -5.47 13.14
C TYR A 121 4.63 -4.64 13.86
N TYR A 122 3.37 -4.72 13.43
CA TYR A 122 2.27 -4.01 14.09
C TYR A 122 2.10 -4.43 15.54
N LYS A 123 2.22 -5.73 15.86
CA LYS A 123 2.16 -6.25 17.25
C LYS A 123 3.31 -5.71 18.12
N ARG A 124 4.48 -5.47 17.54
CA ARG A 124 5.64 -4.85 18.22
C ARG A 124 5.50 -3.34 18.38
N LEU A 125 4.68 -2.69 17.54
CA LEU A 125 4.51 -1.24 17.57
C LEU A 125 3.76 -0.80 18.83
N PRO A 126 4.33 0.08 19.67
CA PRO A 126 3.62 0.57 20.86
C PRO A 126 2.33 1.29 20.48
N GLN A 127 1.19 0.83 20.98
CA GLN A 127 -0.13 1.36 20.58
C GLN A 127 -0.28 2.87 20.82
N ARG A 128 0.42 3.42 21.84
CA ARG A 128 0.37 4.84 22.16
C ARG A 128 1.22 5.72 21.24
N CYS A 129 2.00 5.15 20.31
CA CYS A 129 2.78 5.94 19.36
C CYS A 129 1.91 6.59 18.27
N LEU A 130 0.75 5.99 17.93
CA LEU A 130 -0.17 6.57 16.97
C LEU A 130 -0.94 7.75 17.57
N ALA A 131 -0.75 8.92 17.00
CA ALA A 131 -1.43 10.16 17.39
C ALA A 131 -2.75 10.35 16.65
N MET A 132 -3.50 11.38 17.04
CA MET A 132 -4.64 11.91 16.28
C MET A 132 -4.26 12.10 14.82
N GLY A 133 -5.16 11.81 13.93
CA GLY A 133 -4.93 11.75 12.49
C GLY A 133 -4.38 10.39 12.05
N LEU A 134 -3.29 9.90 12.63
CA LEU A 134 -2.75 8.57 12.32
C LEU A 134 -3.61 7.43 12.88
N ARG A 135 -4.23 7.61 14.05
CA ARG A 135 -5.20 6.62 14.58
C ARG A 135 -6.43 6.49 13.70
N GLU A 136 -6.97 7.61 13.27
CA GLU A 136 -8.11 7.66 12.36
C GLU A 136 -7.73 7.05 10.99
N SER A 137 -6.53 7.32 10.49
CA SER A 137 -5.98 6.71 9.28
C SER A 137 -5.84 5.18 9.42
N ALA A 138 -5.40 4.70 10.59
CA ALA A 138 -5.29 3.27 10.87
C ALA A 138 -6.66 2.56 10.87
N VAL A 139 -7.75 3.25 11.20
CA VAL A 139 -9.12 2.72 11.08
C VAL A 139 -9.47 2.46 9.61
N VAL A 140 -9.10 3.37 8.70
CA VAL A 140 -9.37 3.24 7.25
C VAL A 140 -8.64 2.04 6.64
N VAL A 141 -7.34 1.89 6.95
CA VAL A 141 -6.51 0.85 6.33
C VAL A 141 -6.57 -0.49 7.05
N LYS A 142 -7.05 -0.52 8.31
CA LYS A 142 -7.07 -1.66 9.24
C LYS A 142 -5.69 -2.12 9.72
N LYS A 143 -5.68 -2.96 10.76
CA LYS A 143 -4.47 -3.35 11.50
C LYS A 143 -3.32 -3.90 10.64
N PRO A 144 -3.56 -4.85 9.71
CA PRO A 144 -2.46 -5.41 8.90
C PRO A 144 -1.75 -4.37 8.04
N CYS A 145 -2.46 -3.31 7.65
CA CYS A 145 -1.93 -2.27 6.76
C CYS A 145 -1.38 -1.03 7.50
N VAL A 146 -1.25 -1.06 8.83
CA VAL A 146 -0.78 0.11 9.61
C VAL A 146 0.69 0.40 9.33
N MET A 147 1.55 -0.61 9.24
CA MET A 147 2.96 -0.39 8.95
C MET A 147 3.18 0.24 7.57
N PRO A 148 2.68 -0.34 6.45
CA PRO A 148 2.79 0.33 5.16
C PRO A 148 2.07 1.69 5.12
N MET A 149 0.98 1.89 5.87
CA MET A 149 0.34 3.20 6.01
C MET A 149 1.30 4.24 6.62
N LEU A 150 2.03 3.91 7.67
CA LEU A 150 2.98 4.86 8.27
C LEU A 150 4.07 5.26 7.29
N VAL A 151 4.57 4.31 6.50
CA VAL A 151 5.54 4.59 5.43
C VAL A 151 4.93 5.47 4.34
N TYR A 152 3.68 5.23 3.94
CA TYR A 152 2.96 6.05 2.96
C TYR A 152 2.67 7.46 3.46
N MET A 153 2.28 7.59 4.73
CA MET A 153 1.90 8.87 5.32
C MET A 153 3.10 9.79 5.59
N ALA A 154 4.28 9.24 5.82
CA ALA A 154 5.44 10.03 6.20
C ALA A 154 5.82 11.10 5.16
N PRO A 155 5.94 10.82 3.84
CA PRO A 155 6.17 11.87 2.85
C PRO A 155 5.02 12.89 2.77
N LEU A 156 3.78 12.49 3.01
CA LEU A 156 2.64 13.42 3.04
C LEU A 156 2.74 14.38 4.22
N ILE A 157 3.02 13.86 5.41
CA ILE A 157 3.20 14.64 6.65
C ILE A 157 4.44 15.56 6.52
N GLY A 158 5.57 15.02 6.03
CA GLY A 158 6.78 15.81 5.79
C GLY A 158 6.57 16.94 4.78
N GLY A 159 5.76 16.69 3.76
CA GLY A 159 5.36 17.70 2.78
C GLY A 159 4.45 18.78 3.34
N LEU A 160 3.55 18.45 4.29
CA LEU A 160 2.76 19.44 5.02
C LEU A 160 3.64 20.27 5.95
N ALA A 161 4.55 19.63 6.70
CA ALA A 161 5.48 20.29 7.64
C ALA A 161 6.68 20.92 6.89
N THR A 162 6.40 21.71 5.88
CA THR A 162 7.40 22.24 4.90
C THR A 162 8.53 23.07 5.52
N ASN A 163 8.33 23.63 6.72
CA ASN A 163 9.29 24.50 7.41
C ASN A 163 9.99 23.82 8.59
N VAL A 164 9.91 22.49 8.66
CA VAL A 164 10.54 21.70 9.71
C VAL A 164 11.78 20.98 9.18
N ARG A 165 12.89 21.06 9.90
CA ARG A 165 14.12 20.31 9.63
C ARG A 165 14.46 19.42 10.83
N LEU A 166 15.13 18.30 10.57
CA LEU A 166 15.56 17.32 11.56
C LEU A 166 17.07 17.13 11.50
N SER A 167 17.74 17.13 12.64
CA SER A 167 19.13 16.70 12.75
C SER A 167 19.23 15.19 12.53
N ILE A 168 20.06 14.78 11.60
CA ILE A 168 20.43 13.38 11.31
C ILE A 168 21.93 13.38 11.03
N ASP A 169 22.69 12.58 11.77
CA ASP A 169 24.16 12.51 11.66
C ASP A 169 24.83 13.91 11.79
N GLY A 170 24.32 14.74 12.68
CA GLY A 170 24.81 16.10 12.90
C GLY A 170 24.53 17.11 11.78
N LYS A 171 23.68 16.76 10.80
CA LYS A 171 23.28 17.63 9.70
C LYS A 171 21.77 17.92 9.74
N MET A 172 21.39 19.17 9.49
CA MET A 172 19.98 19.54 9.34
C MET A 172 19.44 19.08 7.98
N ASN A 173 18.42 18.25 8.04
CA ASN A 173 17.74 17.68 6.88
C ASN A 173 16.27 18.10 6.87
N TRP A 174 15.73 18.41 5.69
CA TRP A 174 14.29 18.53 5.52
C TRP A 174 13.62 17.16 5.69
N LEU A 175 12.32 17.14 6.01
CA LEU A 175 11.52 15.92 6.12
C LEU A 175 11.12 15.39 4.72
N ASN A 176 12.10 15.35 3.82
CA ASN A 176 11.92 14.82 2.48
C ASN A 176 11.96 13.29 2.52
N LEU A 177 10.94 12.67 1.96
CA LEU A 177 10.83 11.22 1.84
C LEU A 177 10.26 10.82 0.49
N ILE A 178 10.69 9.66 0.03
CA ILE A 178 10.12 8.97 -1.12
C ILE A 178 9.71 7.60 -0.64
N SER A 179 8.42 7.32 -0.64
CA SER A 179 7.90 6.00 -0.24
C SER A 179 7.36 5.22 -1.44
N TYR A 180 7.47 3.92 -1.35
CA TYR A 180 6.87 2.97 -2.27
C TYR A 180 6.12 1.91 -1.48
N ILE A 181 4.81 1.81 -1.68
CA ILE A 181 4.00 0.78 -1.06
C ILE A 181 3.72 -0.30 -2.10
N GLU A 182 4.39 -1.42 -1.89
CA GLU A 182 4.22 -2.59 -2.73
C GLU A 182 2.97 -3.35 -2.31
N GLY A 183 2.25 -3.88 -3.28
CA GLY A 183 1.12 -4.78 -3.08
C GLY A 183 0.55 -5.27 -4.40
N ASP A 184 0.12 -6.50 -4.38
CA ASP A 184 -0.50 -7.15 -5.53
C ASP A 184 -1.82 -6.49 -5.96
N SER A 185 -2.32 -6.89 -7.11
CA SER A 185 -3.65 -6.49 -7.55
C SER A 185 -4.69 -7.00 -6.54
N GLY A 186 -5.54 -6.09 -6.03
CA GLY A 186 -6.53 -6.44 -5.02
C GLY A 186 -6.04 -6.35 -3.57
N SER A 187 -4.79 -5.96 -3.29
CA SER A 187 -4.24 -5.79 -1.94
C SER A 187 -4.87 -4.64 -1.11
N ASN A 188 -5.95 -4.02 -1.60
CA ASN A 188 -6.62 -2.87 -0.97
C ASN A 188 -5.74 -1.61 -0.81
N LYS A 189 -4.62 -1.52 -1.55
CA LYS A 189 -3.73 -0.33 -1.54
C LYS A 189 -4.46 0.98 -1.91
N GLY A 190 -5.57 0.90 -2.65
CA GLY A 190 -6.43 2.06 -2.94
C GLY A 190 -6.92 2.81 -1.70
N ARG A 191 -6.98 2.17 -0.52
CA ARG A 191 -7.30 2.84 0.75
C ARG A 191 -6.29 3.93 1.13
N MET A 192 -5.04 3.82 0.69
CA MET A 192 -4.02 4.86 0.86
C MET A 192 -4.41 6.15 0.12
N MET A 193 -5.06 6.04 -1.05
CA MET A 193 -5.55 7.21 -1.80
C MET A 193 -6.71 7.91 -1.10
N VAL A 194 -7.51 7.18 -0.30
CA VAL A 194 -8.51 7.80 0.58
C VAL A 194 -7.82 8.68 1.62
N LEU A 195 -6.74 8.18 2.25
CA LEU A 195 -5.95 8.96 3.20
C LEU A 195 -5.33 10.21 2.56
N TYR A 196 -4.76 10.07 1.36
CA TYR A 196 -4.29 11.23 0.60
C TYR A 196 -5.40 12.27 0.39
N GLY A 197 -6.61 11.82 0.08
CA GLY A 197 -7.78 12.70 -0.04
C GLY A 197 -8.06 13.50 1.22
N LEU A 198 -8.04 12.83 2.37
CA LEU A 198 -8.34 13.42 3.67
C LEU A 198 -7.23 14.38 4.15
N TRP A 199 -5.98 13.95 4.10
CA TRP A 199 -4.86 14.76 4.61
C TRP A 199 -4.52 15.95 3.73
N MET A 200 -4.70 15.84 2.41
CA MET A 200 -4.38 16.91 1.44
C MET A 200 -5.58 17.80 1.11
N TRP A 201 -6.70 17.71 1.85
CA TRP A 201 -7.94 18.41 1.55
C TRP A 201 -7.76 19.92 1.32
N GLN A 202 -6.95 20.57 2.16
CA GLN A 202 -6.70 22.00 2.10
C GLN A 202 -5.84 22.38 0.89
N LEU A 203 -4.75 21.61 0.64
CA LEU A 203 -3.90 21.82 -0.53
C LEU A 203 -4.67 21.58 -1.83
N LYS A 204 -5.55 20.58 -1.87
CA LYS A 204 -6.45 20.34 -3.02
C LYS A 204 -7.38 21.51 -3.28
N ALA A 205 -7.89 22.15 -2.23
CA ALA A 205 -8.72 23.34 -2.37
C ALA A 205 -7.93 24.53 -2.90
N GLU A 206 -6.71 24.74 -2.42
CA GLU A 206 -5.79 25.79 -2.89
C GLU A 206 -5.37 25.57 -4.36
N ASP A 207 -4.97 24.34 -4.71
CA ASP A 207 -4.58 24.00 -6.08
C ASP A 207 -5.75 24.14 -7.06
N LYS A 208 -6.99 23.84 -6.63
CA LYS A 208 -8.19 24.06 -7.45
C LYS A 208 -8.42 25.54 -7.77
N VAL A 209 -8.15 26.44 -6.82
CA VAL A 209 -8.21 27.89 -7.08
C VAL A 209 -7.13 28.32 -8.08
N THR A 210 -5.92 27.76 -7.94
CA THR A 210 -4.81 28.02 -8.87
C THR A 210 -5.14 27.50 -10.27
N GLU A 211 -5.74 26.30 -10.39
CA GLU A 211 -6.19 25.74 -11.67
C GLU A 211 -7.23 26.61 -12.34
N GLN A 212 -8.18 27.16 -11.59
CA GLN A 212 -9.17 28.09 -12.14
C GLN A 212 -8.51 29.35 -12.70
N ARG A 213 -7.58 29.96 -11.96
CA ARG A 213 -6.80 31.14 -12.44
C ARG A 213 -6.01 30.83 -13.71
N GLN A 214 -5.42 29.63 -13.79
CA GLN A 214 -4.71 29.18 -14.97
C GLN A 214 -5.64 29.01 -16.18
N ARG A 215 -6.84 28.44 -15.99
CA ARG A 215 -7.86 28.33 -17.04
C ARG A 215 -8.31 29.70 -17.53
N GLU A 216 -8.55 30.65 -16.63
CA GLU A 216 -8.93 32.02 -16.96
C GLU A 216 -7.82 32.73 -17.79
N TYR A 217 -6.56 32.59 -17.38
CA TYR A 217 -5.42 33.11 -18.13
C TYR A 217 -5.34 32.53 -19.55
N PHE A 218 -5.45 31.22 -19.73
CA PHE A 218 -5.48 30.60 -21.05
C PHE A 218 -6.67 31.05 -21.91
N GLN A 219 -7.81 31.31 -21.32
CA GLN A 219 -8.95 31.90 -22.04
C GLN A 219 -8.65 33.35 -22.51
N LEU A 220 -7.99 34.16 -21.68
CA LEU A 220 -7.55 35.51 -22.04
C LEU A 220 -6.53 35.47 -23.17
N LEU A 221 -5.55 34.57 -23.13
CA LEU A 221 -4.58 34.37 -24.21
C LEU A 221 -5.26 34.02 -25.54
N LYS A 222 -6.25 33.11 -25.51
CA LYS A 222 -7.02 32.74 -26.70
C LYS A 222 -7.79 33.95 -27.29
N LYS A 223 -8.37 34.79 -26.44
CA LYS A 223 -9.11 36.01 -26.86
C LYS A 223 -8.17 37.07 -27.42
N LYS A 224 -6.95 37.19 -26.89
CA LYS A 224 -5.95 38.19 -27.28
C LYS A 224 -4.91 37.69 -28.28
N LYS A 225 -5.14 36.54 -28.94
CA LYS A 225 -4.17 35.88 -29.84
C LYS A 225 -3.55 36.82 -30.88
N ASN A 226 -4.28 37.83 -31.33
CA ASN A 226 -3.84 38.81 -32.34
C ASN A 226 -3.50 40.20 -31.76
N ALA A 227 -3.44 40.34 -30.43
CA ALA A 227 -3.08 41.63 -29.81
C ALA A 227 -1.56 41.81 -29.85
N LYS A 228 -1.13 43.08 -30.02
CA LYS A 228 0.31 43.46 -30.02
C LYS A 228 0.98 43.16 -28.66
N GLU A 229 0.22 43.26 -27.58
CA GLU A 229 0.69 42.97 -26.23
C GLU A 229 -0.04 41.71 -25.70
N GLN A 230 0.75 40.72 -25.37
CA GLN A 230 0.25 39.53 -24.69
C GLN A 230 0.17 39.80 -23.18
N PRO A 231 -0.82 39.27 -22.46
CA PRO A 231 -0.85 39.37 -20.99
C PRO A 231 0.36 38.67 -20.38
N GLU A 232 0.96 39.29 -19.37
CA GLU A 232 2.04 38.67 -18.59
C GLU A 232 1.57 37.37 -17.96
N GLU A 233 2.41 36.33 -18.04
CA GLU A 233 2.09 35.03 -17.49
C GLU A 233 2.20 35.03 -15.95
N PRO A 234 1.10 34.75 -15.21
CA PRO A 234 1.16 34.64 -13.76
C PRO A 234 1.93 33.38 -13.33
N VAL A 235 2.59 33.45 -12.19
CA VAL A 235 3.18 32.26 -11.58
C VAL A 235 2.05 31.39 -10.95
N PHE A 236 1.89 30.18 -11.47
CA PHE A 236 0.92 29.20 -10.94
C PHE A 236 1.61 28.24 -9.98
N LYS A 237 1.28 28.31 -8.69
CA LYS A 237 1.85 27.48 -7.65
C LYS A 237 0.94 26.28 -7.38
N PHE A 238 1.40 25.08 -7.78
CA PHE A 238 0.74 23.82 -7.49
C PHE A 238 1.59 23.03 -6.52
N ARG A 239 1.07 22.75 -5.34
CA ARG A 239 1.77 21.92 -4.35
C ARG A 239 1.60 20.43 -4.59
N LEU A 240 0.49 20.01 -5.22
CA LEU A 240 0.21 18.62 -5.56
C LEU A 240 0.57 18.40 -7.05
N ILE A 241 1.76 17.85 -7.28
CA ILE A 241 2.31 17.67 -8.63
C ILE A 241 2.00 16.26 -9.13
N ALA A 242 1.32 16.15 -10.27
CA ALA A 242 1.05 14.88 -10.92
C ALA A 242 2.32 14.27 -11.55
N LEU A 243 2.53 12.95 -11.35
CA LEU A 243 3.71 12.24 -11.85
C LEU A 243 3.58 11.79 -13.31
N ASN A 244 2.37 11.76 -13.87
CA ASN A 244 2.15 11.50 -15.29
C ASN A 244 2.48 12.70 -16.21
N ASN A 245 3.40 13.52 -15.79
CA ASN A 245 3.82 14.78 -16.44
C ASN A 245 5.23 14.64 -17.06
N THR A 246 5.66 15.57 -17.91
CA THR A 246 7.03 15.57 -18.41
C THR A 246 8.01 16.09 -17.35
N PRO A 247 9.28 15.62 -17.32
CA PRO A 247 10.29 16.15 -16.39
C PRO A 247 10.46 17.67 -16.48
N ALA A 248 10.30 18.24 -17.67
CA ALA A 248 10.37 19.67 -17.91
C ALA A 248 9.26 20.41 -17.15
N ASN A 249 8.01 19.96 -17.28
CA ASN A 249 6.89 20.59 -16.61
C ASN A 249 6.93 20.40 -15.09
N VAL A 250 7.35 19.20 -14.61
CA VAL A 250 7.60 18.99 -13.18
C VAL A 250 8.65 19.96 -12.65
N ALA A 251 9.76 20.15 -13.37
CA ALA A 251 10.80 21.11 -12.98
C ALA A 251 10.26 22.56 -12.89
N THR A 252 9.44 22.99 -13.87
CA THR A 252 8.80 24.31 -13.84
C THR A 252 7.86 24.47 -12.64
N GLN A 253 7.04 23.46 -12.35
CA GLN A 253 6.14 23.49 -11.19
C GLN A 253 6.91 23.52 -9.87
N LEU A 254 7.99 22.75 -9.75
CA LEU A 254 8.88 22.78 -8.59
C LEU A 254 9.57 24.15 -8.42
N ASP A 255 9.92 24.81 -9.53
CA ASP A 255 10.53 26.15 -9.52
C ASP A 255 9.56 27.21 -9.02
N ALA A 256 8.28 27.08 -9.32
CA ALA A 256 7.24 28.02 -8.91
C ALA A 256 6.94 28.01 -7.40
N LEU A 257 7.34 26.95 -6.66
CA LEU A 257 6.94 26.75 -5.25
C LEU A 257 7.77 27.51 -4.21
N ASP A 258 8.76 28.29 -4.64
CA ASP A 258 9.69 28.98 -3.72
C ASP A 258 10.31 27.98 -2.70
N ASN A 259 9.93 28.11 -1.42
CA ASN A 259 10.46 27.28 -0.32
C ASN A 259 9.48 26.22 0.19
N GLU A 260 8.34 26.02 -0.46
CA GLU A 260 7.37 25.02 -0.05
C GLU A 260 7.69 23.64 -0.65
N HIS A 261 7.31 22.56 0.06
CA HIS A 261 7.41 21.23 -0.49
C HIS A 261 6.32 20.96 -1.55
N ALA A 262 6.74 20.39 -2.67
CA ALA A 262 5.81 19.67 -3.53
C ALA A 262 5.48 18.30 -2.92
N ILE A 263 4.30 17.82 -3.22
CA ILE A 263 3.84 16.48 -2.82
C ILE A 263 3.29 15.79 -4.07
N SER A 264 3.75 14.57 -4.32
CA SER A 264 3.24 13.74 -5.41
C SER A 264 2.82 12.38 -4.89
N THR A 265 1.74 11.84 -5.45
CA THR A 265 1.33 10.45 -5.24
C THR A 265 0.73 9.89 -6.51
N THR A 266 0.81 8.58 -6.67
CA THR A 266 0.07 7.83 -7.70
C THR A 266 -0.38 6.50 -7.11
N ASP A 267 -1.54 6.03 -7.53
CA ASP A 267 -2.08 4.71 -7.19
C ASP A 267 -1.46 3.58 -8.02
N GLU A 268 -0.88 3.93 -9.17
CA GLU A 268 -0.18 2.99 -10.05
C GLU A 268 1.17 3.56 -10.51
N ALA A 269 2.26 3.06 -9.92
CA ALA A 269 3.62 3.48 -10.30
C ALA A 269 3.97 3.14 -11.75
N ASP A 270 3.20 2.29 -12.42
CA ASP A 270 3.34 2.00 -13.85
C ASP A 270 3.06 3.21 -14.74
N GLU A 271 2.24 4.17 -14.31
CA GLU A 271 2.04 5.44 -15.02
C GLU A 271 3.36 6.19 -15.21
N ILE A 272 4.22 6.17 -14.18
CA ILE A 272 5.56 6.78 -14.25
C ILE A 272 6.41 6.03 -15.27
N ASN A 273 6.40 4.69 -15.21
CA ASN A 273 7.18 3.86 -16.11
C ASN A 273 6.73 3.98 -17.59
N ALA A 274 5.44 4.21 -17.82
CA ALA A 274 4.88 4.40 -19.17
C ALA A 274 5.26 5.77 -19.75
N LYS A 275 5.25 6.82 -18.92
CA LYS A 275 5.49 8.20 -19.35
C LYS A 275 6.98 8.54 -19.43
N TRP A 276 7.75 8.09 -18.44
CA TRP A 276 9.16 8.45 -18.29
C TRP A 276 10.03 7.31 -18.82
N THR A 277 10.46 7.41 -20.07
CA THR A 277 11.26 6.39 -20.75
C THR A 277 12.65 6.91 -21.12
N GLY A 278 13.62 6.03 -21.25
CA GLY A 278 14.96 6.37 -21.73
C GLY A 278 15.64 7.45 -20.89
N LYS A 279 15.96 8.61 -21.51
CA LYS A 279 16.64 9.73 -20.85
C LYS A 279 15.79 10.41 -19.78
N GLU A 280 14.47 10.49 -19.99
CA GLU A 280 13.54 11.09 -19.04
C GLU A 280 13.49 10.30 -17.73
N LYS A 281 13.59 8.96 -17.79
CA LYS A 281 13.65 8.11 -16.63
C LYS A 281 14.93 8.33 -15.81
N MET A 282 16.06 8.52 -16.47
CA MET A 282 17.31 8.86 -15.80
C MET A 282 17.21 10.23 -15.10
N GLU A 283 16.56 11.21 -15.73
CA GLU A 283 16.32 12.52 -15.13
C GLU A 283 15.44 12.41 -13.89
N LEU A 284 14.35 11.62 -13.93
CA LEU A 284 13.48 11.36 -12.78
C LEU A 284 14.27 10.75 -11.61
N SER A 285 15.12 9.74 -11.87
CA SER A 285 15.97 9.15 -10.83
C SER A 285 16.89 10.19 -10.20
N VAL A 286 17.46 11.10 -10.98
CA VAL A 286 18.28 12.21 -10.46
C VAL A 286 17.44 13.16 -9.62
N MET A 287 16.24 13.53 -10.09
CA MET A 287 15.34 14.44 -9.37
C MET A 287 14.92 13.81 -8.03
N PHE A 288 14.53 12.55 -8.00
CA PHE A 288 14.14 11.86 -6.75
C PHE A 288 15.29 11.80 -5.75
N ARG A 289 16.51 11.45 -6.20
CA ARG A 289 17.68 11.42 -5.31
C ARG A 289 18.00 12.79 -4.73
N LYS A 290 17.95 13.83 -5.56
CA LYS A 290 18.14 15.21 -5.11
C LYS A 290 17.01 15.68 -4.20
N ALA A 291 15.78 15.28 -4.48
CA ALA A 291 14.63 15.57 -3.62
C ALA A 291 14.79 14.95 -2.23
N TYR A 292 15.18 13.67 -2.13
CA TYR A 292 15.40 13.00 -0.85
C TYR A 292 16.48 13.71 -0.01
N ASP A 293 17.58 14.11 -0.63
CA ASP A 293 18.71 14.80 0.03
C ASP A 293 18.44 16.33 0.18
N ALA A 294 17.30 16.84 -0.30
CA ALA A 294 17.02 18.29 -0.47
C ALA A 294 18.21 19.03 -1.09
N ALA A 295 18.87 18.40 -2.04
CA ALA A 295 20.06 18.93 -2.70
C ALA A 295 19.70 19.96 -3.76
N GLU A 296 20.69 20.77 -4.12
CA GLU A 296 20.58 21.74 -5.19
C GLU A 296 20.23 21.08 -6.54
N TYR A 297 19.24 21.64 -7.23
CA TYR A 297 18.80 21.17 -8.53
C TYR A 297 18.73 22.30 -9.54
N HIS A 298 19.51 22.16 -10.61
CA HIS A 298 19.55 23.09 -11.71
C HIS A 298 19.13 22.42 -13.01
N ARG A 299 18.24 23.07 -13.73
CA ARG A 299 17.89 22.76 -15.11
C ARG A 299 18.04 24.02 -15.94
N ASN A 300 19.11 24.08 -16.73
CA ASN A 300 19.37 25.19 -17.65
C ASN A 300 18.71 24.89 -19.01
N ALA A 301 18.09 25.89 -19.59
CA ALA A 301 17.51 25.81 -20.92
C ALA A 301 18.08 26.90 -21.82
N LYS A 302 18.29 26.55 -23.10
CA LYS A 302 18.88 27.49 -24.09
C LYS A 302 17.90 28.54 -24.57
N SER A 303 16.58 28.27 -24.54
CA SER A 303 15.54 29.22 -24.95
C SER A 303 14.82 29.81 -23.75
N ALA A 304 14.21 30.98 -23.89
CA ALA A 304 13.42 31.63 -22.86
C ALA A 304 12.14 30.84 -22.53
N GLU A 305 11.62 30.11 -23.52
CA GLU A 305 10.38 29.29 -23.40
C GLU A 305 10.61 27.91 -22.80
N ALA A 306 11.86 27.47 -22.69
CA ALA A 306 12.14 26.14 -22.17
C ALA A 306 12.14 26.12 -20.64
N ALA A 307 11.66 25.05 -20.07
CA ALA A 307 11.57 24.83 -18.63
C ALA A 307 12.92 25.02 -17.93
N ARG A 308 13.00 26.00 -17.08
CA ARG A 308 14.13 26.28 -16.20
C ARG A 308 13.76 25.88 -14.79
N CYS A 309 14.74 25.49 -14.01
CA CYS A 309 14.56 25.27 -12.58
C CYS A 309 15.89 25.56 -11.88
N HIS A 310 15.84 26.37 -10.84
CA HIS A 310 16.99 26.68 -10.01
C HIS A 310 16.56 26.64 -8.54
N ARG A 311 16.86 25.52 -7.88
CA ARG A 311 16.52 25.33 -6.47
C ARG A 311 17.76 24.98 -5.67
N GLU A 312 18.06 25.79 -4.64
CA GLU A 312 19.10 25.45 -3.66
C GLU A 312 18.73 24.18 -2.87
N HIS A 313 17.43 24.04 -2.57
CA HIS A 313 16.88 22.88 -1.88
C HIS A 313 15.67 22.36 -2.65
N LEU A 314 15.82 21.19 -3.27
CA LEU A 314 14.72 20.53 -3.96
C LEU A 314 13.80 19.87 -2.93
N LYS A 315 12.74 20.55 -2.55
CA LYS A 315 11.75 20.10 -1.58
C LYS A 315 10.61 19.38 -2.28
N TRP A 316 10.72 18.05 -2.39
CA TRP A 316 9.71 17.24 -3.05
C TRP A 316 9.53 15.91 -2.32
N ASN A 317 8.32 15.67 -1.85
CA ASN A 317 7.90 14.44 -1.19
C ASN A 317 7.07 13.59 -2.15
N VAL A 318 7.33 12.29 -2.19
CA VAL A 318 6.68 11.39 -3.15
C VAL A 318 6.20 10.12 -2.44
N ALA A 319 4.94 9.75 -2.66
CA ALA A 319 4.36 8.51 -2.15
C ALA A 319 3.79 7.70 -3.33
N LEU A 320 4.35 6.54 -3.58
CA LEU A 320 4.01 5.67 -4.72
C LEU A 320 3.31 4.42 -4.24
N LEU A 321 2.31 3.97 -5.00
CA LEU A 321 1.69 2.66 -4.85
C LEU A 321 1.94 1.86 -6.13
N GLY A 322 2.22 0.56 -6.00
CA GLY A 322 2.43 -0.27 -7.19
C GLY A 322 2.67 -1.73 -6.85
N THR A 323 2.88 -2.52 -7.89
CA THR A 323 3.26 -3.92 -7.80
C THR A 323 4.78 -4.08 -7.68
N GLN A 324 5.24 -5.27 -7.34
CA GLN A 324 6.66 -5.61 -7.31
C GLN A 324 7.34 -5.37 -8.66
N ASP A 325 6.69 -5.71 -9.75
CA ASP A 325 7.22 -5.48 -11.10
C ASP A 325 7.38 -3.99 -11.42
N ALA A 326 6.44 -3.15 -10.98
CA ALA A 326 6.52 -1.71 -11.15
C ALA A 326 7.67 -1.12 -10.32
N LEU A 327 7.90 -1.62 -9.09
CA LEU A 327 9.06 -1.26 -8.26
C LEU A 327 10.38 -1.60 -8.99
N TYR A 328 10.51 -2.80 -9.52
CA TYR A 328 11.72 -3.20 -10.24
C TYR A 328 11.93 -2.42 -11.55
N ARG A 329 10.86 -2.00 -12.19
CA ARG A 329 10.95 -1.08 -13.34
C ARG A 329 11.35 0.33 -12.93
N LEU A 330 10.88 0.82 -11.80
CA LEU A 330 11.26 2.13 -11.27
C LEU A 330 12.75 2.14 -10.90
N VAL A 331 13.23 1.12 -10.19
CA VAL A 331 14.62 0.94 -9.76
C VAL A 331 15.34 -0.02 -10.72
N ASN A 332 15.56 0.40 -11.95
CA ASN A 332 16.23 -0.45 -12.94
C ASN A 332 17.75 -0.39 -12.89
N GLN A 333 18.33 0.61 -12.20
CA GLN A 333 19.75 0.79 -12.02
C GLN A 333 20.10 0.88 -10.54
N TYR A 334 20.78 -0.15 -9.99
CA TYR A 334 21.12 -0.18 -8.56
C TYR A 334 22.27 0.72 -8.18
N THR A 335 23.08 1.07 -9.16
CA THR A 335 24.25 1.92 -8.97
C THR A 335 23.94 3.39 -8.89
N ASP A 336 22.73 3.80 -9.29
CA ASP A 336 22.36 5.21 -9.25
C ASP A 336 21.97 5.71 -7.85
N GLY A 337 21.79 4.80 -6.90
CA GLY A 337 21.46 5.11 -5.50
C GLY A 337 20.01 5.53 -5.24
N LEU A 338 19.09 5.38 -6.20
CA LEU A 338 17.66 5.65 -5.98
C LEU A 338 17.07 4.63 -4.99
N GLN A 339 17.37 3.35 -5.18
CA GLN A 339 16.90 2.26 -4.32
C GLN A 339 17.11 2.57 -2.83
N SER A 340 18.31 2.98 -2.44
CA SER A 340 18.65 3.24 -1.04
C SER A 340 17.98 4.48 -0.45
N ARG A 341 17.14 5.18 -1.18
CA ARG A 341 16.41 6.37 -0.76
C ARG A 341 14.89 6.15 -0.74
N LEU A 342 14.45 4.95 -1.12
CA LEU A 342 13.04 4.58 -1.07
C LEU A 342 12.71 4.02 0.31
N ALA A 343 11.68 4.54 0.93
CA ALA A 343 11.04 3.90 2.08
C ALA A 343 10.04 2.86 1.55
N ILE A 344 10.34 1.58 1.70
CA ILE A 344 9.49 0.52 1.15
C ILE A 344 8.54 -0.01 2.22
N GLY A 345 7.24 0.07 1.94
CA GLY A 345 6.20 -0.59 2.70
C GLY A 345 5.60 -1.74 1.90
N ARG A 346 5.22 -2.82 2.56
CA ARG A 346 4.61 -3.98 1.94
C ARG A 346 3.19 -4.14 2.43
N MET A 347 2.24 -4.25 1.49
CA MET A 347 0.86 -4.62 1.83
C MET A 347 0.80 -6.09 2.21
N PRO A 348 -0.08 -6.47 3.15
CA PRO A 348 -0.29 -7.87 3.50
C PRO A 348 -0.80 -8.66 2.29
N ASP A 349 -0.46 -9.95 2.24
CA ASP A 349 -1.10 -10.87 1.31
C ASP A 349 -2.55 -11.10 1.74
N ASN A 350 -3.47 -10.76 0.88
CA ASN A 350 -4.91 -10.90 1.12
C ASN A 350 -5.58 -11.88 0.15
N THR A 351 -4.81 -12.77 -0.46
CA THR A 351 -5.31 -13.76 -1.43
C THR A 351 -6.50 -14.55 -0.90
N TYR A 352 -6.45 -14.93 0.37
CA TYR A 352 -7.50 -15.67 1.06
C TYR A 352 -8.32 -14.84 2.05
N ALA A 353 -8.04 -13.55 2.15
CA ALA A 353 -8.74 -12.67 3.07
C ALA A 353 -10.22 -12.51 2.67
N ARG A 354 -11.09 -12.36 3.67
CA ARG A 354 -12.50 -12.06 3.42
C ARG A 354 -12.66 -10.67 2.83
N ASN A 355 -13.60 -10.53 1.90
CA ASN A 355 -13.97 -9.22 1.37
C ASN A 355 -14.42 -8.29 2.50
N ASP A 356 -13.61 -7.31 2.74
CA ASP A 356 -13.81 -6.31 3.76
C ASP A 356 -14.59 -5.11 3.22
N LYS A 357 -15.59 -4.65 3.97
CA LYS A 357 -16.28 -3.40 3.66
C LYS A 357 -15.36 -2.21 3.95
N ASP A 358 -15.43 -1.19 3.11
CA ASP A 358 -14.77 0.08 3.38
C ASP A 358 -15.33 0.71 4.66
N VAL A 359 -14.42 1.31 5.43
CA VAL A 359 -14.78 1.99 6.68
C VAL A 359 -15.02 3.46 6.38
N THR A 360 -16.20 3.94 6.75
CA THR A 360 -16.51 5.36 6.70
C THR A 360 -16.16 5.99 8.04
N LEU A 361 -15.31 7.00 8.02
CA LEU A 361 -14.99 7.80 9.21
C LEU A 361 -16.18 8.69 9.61
N SER A 362 -16.35 8.91 10.90
CA SER A 362 -17.28 9.93 11.41
C SER A 362 -16.76 11.33 11.09
N GLU A 363 -17.65 12.32 11.10
CA GLU A 363 -17.27 13.74 10.90
C GLU A 363 -16.18 14.18 11.87
N MET A 364 -16.27 13.81 13.14
CA MET A 364 -15.25 14.11 14.16
C MET A 364 -13.89 13.46 13.83
N GLN A 365 -13.86 12.23 13.29
CA GLN A 365 -12.62 11.59 12.90
C GLN A 365 -11.99 12.27 11.67
N MET A 366 -12.79 12.69 10.70
CA MET A 366 -12.32 13.47 9.56
C MET A 366 -11.80 14.83 10.00
N GLU A 367 -12.50 15.51 10.90
CA GLU A 367 -12.07 16.78 11.48
C GLU A 367 -10.74 16.65 12.24
N ASN A 368 -10.53 15.56 12.99
CA ASN A 368 -9.27 15.27 13.65
C ASN A 368 -8.10 15.22 12.64
N ILE A 369 -8.28 14.55 11.52
CA ILE A 369 -7.27 14.49 10.45
C ILE A 369 -7.02 15.89 9.88
N HIS A 370 -8.08 16.63 9.56
CA HIS A 370 -8.00 17.97 8.99
C HIS A 370 -7.28 18.94 9.92
N ASN A 371 -7.59 18.89 11.22
CA ASN A 371 -6.97 19.77 12.22
C ASN A 371 -5.47 19.48 12.40
N VAL A 372 -5.08 18.20 12.40
CA VAL A 372 -3.66 17.82 12.44
C VAL A 372 -2.95 18.28 11.16
N ALA A 373 -3.52 18.00 9.99
CA ALA A 373 -2.95 18.41 8.71
C ALA A 373 -2.78 19.93 8.61
N HIS A 374 -3.75 20.70 9.07
CA HIS A 374 -3.66 22.16 9.16
C HIS A 374 -2.50 22.61 10.06
N LEU A 375 -2.41 22.04 11.27
CA LEU A 375 -1.41 22.46 12.23
C LEU A 375 0.02 22.13 11.79
N LEU A 376 0.22 21.01 11.11
CA LEU A 376 1.51 20.64 10.50
C LEU A 376 2.04 21.72 9.55
N ARG A 377 1.16 22.39 8.81
CA ARG A 377 1.54 23.46 7.86
C ARG A 377 2.04 24.73 8.57
N VAL A 378 1.64 24.94 9.82
CA VAL A 378 2.06 26.07 10.64
C VAL A 378 3.36 25.79 11.38
N MET A 379 3.70 24.52 11.61
CA MET A 379 4.90 24.11 12.31
C MET A 379 6.17 24.55 11.56
N LYS A 380 7.12 25.11 12.31
CA LYS A 380 8.42 25.54 11.78
C LYS A 380 9.51 25.36 12.83
N GLY A 381 10.73 25.10 12.39
CA GLY A 381 11.91 25.06 13.26
C GLY A 381 12.85 23.89 12.97
N ASP A 382 13.99 23.96 13.62
CA ASP A 382 15.05 22.97 13.56
C ASP A 382 14.93 22.03 14.77
N LEU A 383 14.79 20.75 14.49
CA LEU A 383 14.59 19.72 15.50
C LEU A 383 15.90 18.97 15.77
N VAL A 384 16.37 19.06 17.00
CA VAL A 384 17.48 18.24 17.51
C VAL A 384 16.90 17.25 18.51
N LEU A 385 16.89 15.96 18.13
CA LEU A 385 16.24 14.88 18.89
C LEU A 385 17.30 13.90 19.41
N ASN A 386 18.07 14.31 20.42
CA ASN A 386 19.27 13.59 20.88
C ASN A 386 19.00 12.13 21.25
N LYS A 387 17.86 11.82 21.92
CA LYS A 387 17.55 10.42 22.28
C LYS A 387 17.19 9.57 21.08
N LEU A 388 16.56 10.16 20.07
CA LEU A 388 16.25 9.47 18.82
C LEU A 388 17.52 9.23 18.00
N GLU A 389 18.43 10.21 17.95
CA GLU A 389 19.73 10.09 17.28
C GLU A 389 20.59 9.02 17.97
N GLU A 390 20.72 9.05 19.30
CA GLU A 390 21.41 8.01 20.08
C GLU A 390 20.79 6.62 19.85
N ARG A 391 19.45 6.52 19.78
CA ARG A 391 18.79 5.23 19.47
C ARG A 391 19.09 4.74 18.08
N SER A 392 19.15 5.63 17.11
CA SER A 392 19.53 5.37 15.73
C SER A 392 20.96 4.85 15.63
N ASP A 393 21.90 5.46 16.37
CA ASP A 393 23.29 5.03 16.44
C ASP A 393 23.43 3.61 17.01
N ILE A 394 22.72 3.32 18.11
CA ILE A 394 22.69 1.99 18.73
C ILE A 394 22.16 0.95 17.75
N TRP A 395 21.02 1.24 17.09
CA TRP A 395 20.44 0.33 16.10
C TRP A 395 21.40 0.09 14.94
N THR A 396 22.00 1.14 14.38
CA THR A 396 22.94 1.08 13.26
C THR A 396 24.17 0.25 13.60
N GLU A 397 24.69 0.40 14.83
CA GLU A 397 25.84 -0.38 15.29
C GLU A 397 25.48 -1.87 15.50
N ASN A 398 24.32 -2.16 16.07
CA ASN A 398 23.84 -3.53 16.22
C ASN A 398 23.70 -4.23 14.87
N ILE A 399 23.12 -3.57 13.87
CA ILE A 399 23.03 -4.11 12.50
C ILE A 399 24.42 -4.28 11.87
N ARG A 400 25.36 -3.36 12.13
CA ARG A 400 26.75 -3.49 11.68
C ARG A 400 27.41 -4.76 12.25
N LEU A 401 27.29 -4.97 13.55
CA LEU A 401 27.86 -6.14 14.22
C LEU A 401 27.22 -7.45 13.71
N LEU A 402 25.90 -7.46 13.53
CA LEU A 402 25.18 -8.59 12.95
C LEU A 402 25.63 -8.88 11.52
N SER A 403 25.81 -7.85 10.70
CA SER A 403 26.29 -7.96 9.33
C SER A 403 27.71 -8.56 9.26
N ILE A 404 28.61 -8.16 10.16
CA ILE A 404 29.96 -8.72 10.25
C ILE A 404 29.90 -10.19 10.66
N LYS A 405 29.11 -10.51 11.69
CA LYS A 405 28.96 -11.89 12.18
C LYS A 405 28.48 -12.85 11.10
N ASN A 406 27.54 -12.39 10.27
CA ASN A 406 26.92 -13.19 9.22
C ASN A 406 27.60 -13.03 7.84
N ALA A 407 28.66 -12.20 7.73
CA ALA A 407 29.27 -11.79 6.46
C ALA A 407 28.24 -11.23 5.44
N ASP A 408 27.16 -10.58 5.94
CA ASP A 408 26.05 -10.07 5.14
C ASP A 408 26.33 -8.63 4.67
N LYS A 409 26.83 -8.51 3.45
CA LYS A 409 27.15 -7.22 2.84
C LYS A 409 25.91 -6.43 2.44
N ALA A 410 24.80 -7.10 2.09
CA ALA A 410 23.54 -6.45 1.73
C ALA A 410 22.95 -5.74 2.95
N LEU A 411 22.83 -6.45 4.07
CA LEU A 411 22.39 -5.91 5.35
C LEU A 411 23.26 -4.73 5.79
N ALA A 412 24.60 -4.87 5.70
CA ALA A 412 25.54 -3.80 6.03
C ALA A 412 25.33 -2.52 5.21
N LYS A 413 24.87 -2.66 3.97
CA LYS A 413 24.65 -1.52 3.04
C LYS A 413 23.31 -0.83 3.30
N CYS A 414 22.23 -1.58 3.50
CA CYS A 414 20.88 -1.03 3.72
C CYS A 414 20.85 -0.14 4.98
N ARG A 415 21.43 -0.59 6.10
CA ARG A 415 21.46 0.17 7.36
C ARG A 415 21.88 1.63 7.24
N MET A 416 22.75 1.94 6.24
CA MET A 416 23.32 3.28 6.05
C MET A 416 22.30 4.34 5.61
N ARG A 417 21.12 3.94 5.17
CA ARG A 417 20.04 4.85 4.78
C ARG A 417 18.77 4.62 5.57
N ASP A 418 18.46 3.37 5.91
CA ASP A 418 17.23 3.02 6.61
C ASP A 418 17.10 3.68 7.97
N HIS A 419 18.22 3.86 8.69
CA HIS A 419 18.21 4.59 9.95
C HIS A 419 17.68 6.02 9.79
N GLY A 420 18.16 6.75 8.78
CA GLY A 420 17.73 8.13 8.53
C GLY A 420 16.32 8.22 7.97
N ILE A 421 15.86 7.22 7.20
CA ILE A 421 14.46 7.11 6.75
C ILE A 421 13.55 6.87 7.96
N ALA A 422 13.90 5.91 8.82
CA ALA A 422 13.16 5.62 10.05
C ALA A 422 13.08 6.85 10.97
N MET A 423 14.18 7.59 11.16
CA MET A 423 14.18 8.83 11.93
C MET A 423 13.18 9.86 11.39
N ARG A 424 13.11 10.05 10.07
CA ARG A 424 12.15 10.99 9.45
C ARG A 424 10.70 10.51 9.63
N ILE A 425 10.42 9.21 9.49
CA ILE A 425 9.08 8.65 9.72
C ILE A 425 8.66 8.87 11.18
N ILE A 426 9.53 8.56 12.14
CA ILE A 426 9.24 8.74 13.56
C ILE A 426 9.08 10.23 13.91
N ALA A 427 9.90 11.12 13.33
CA ALA A 427 9.70 12.55 13.50
C ALA A 427 8.33 13.02 12.99
N CYS A 428 7.86 12.51 11.85
CA CYS A 428 6.50 12.76 11.35
C CYS A 428 5.42 12.28 12.32
N MET A 429 5.58 11.09 12.92
CA MET A 429 4.67 10.59 13.94
C MET A 429 4.68 11.48 15.22
N MET A 430 5.85 11.92 15.64
CA MET A 430 6.00 12.83 16.79
C MET A 430 5.37 14.20 16.52
N LEU A 431 5.47 14.75 15.29
CA LEU A 431 4.80 15.99 14.91
C LEU A 431 3.28 15.86 15.05
N CYS A 432 2.69 14.74 14.62
CA CYS A 432 1.27 14.46 14.83
C CYS A 432 0.92 14.38 16.33
N LYS A 433 1.84 13.85 17.16
CA LYS A 433 1.67 13.80 18.63
C LYS A 433 1.68 15.17 19.25
N VAL A 434 2.58 16.03 18.81
CA VAL A 434 2.63 17.44 19.22
C VAL A 434 1.35 18.17 18.81
N ALA A 435 0.90 17.99 17.57
CA ALA A 435 -0.37 18.55 17.08
C ALA A 435 -1.54 18.12 17.96
N GLU A 436 -1.67 16.81 18.26
CA GLU A 436 -2.72 16.28 19.15
C GLU A 436 -2.71 16.97 20.53
N LYS A 437 -1.53 17.11 21.13
CA LYS A 437 -1.41 17.74 22.45
C LYS A 437 -1.77 19.22 22.44
N LEU A 438 -1.33 19.95 21.42
CA LEU A 438 -1.65 21.36 21.26
C LEU A 438 -3.15 21.58 21.04
N ILE A 439 -3.76 20.80 20.14
CA ILE A 439 -5.20 20.88 19.86
C ILE A 439 -6.02 20.57 21.10
N LYS A 440 -5.67 19.51 21.85
CA LYS A 440 -6.37 19.14 23.08
C LYS A 440 -6.25 20.19 24.17
N SER A 441 -5.11 20.88 24.26
CA SER A 441 -4.87 21.88 25.32
C SER A 441 -5.44 23.26 25.02
N TYR A 442 -5.48 23.66 23.74
CA TYR A 442 -5.75 25.05 23.34
C TYR A 442 -6.79 25.20 22.24
N GLY A 443 -7.36 24.10 21.72
CA GLY A 443 -8.11 24.11 20.48
C GLY A 443 -7.24 24.38 19.27
N LEU A 444 -7.80 24.32 18.05
CA LEU A 444 -7.03 24.50 16.80
C LEU A 444 -6.44 25.92 16.70
N GLN A 445 -7.27 26.94 16.86
CA GLN A 445 -6.82 28.33 16.75
C GLN A 445 -5.78 28.70 17.82
N GLY A 446 -6.03 28.32 19.08
CA GLY A 446 -5.06 28.59 20.15
C GLY A 446 -3.73 27.85 19.99
N ALA A 447 -3.75 26.65 19.38
CA ALA A 447 -2.55 25.91 19.04
C ALA A 447 -1.74 26.61 17.93
N GLU A 448 -2.42 27.09 16.89
CA GLU A 448 -1.82 27.86 15.81
C GLU A 448 -1.19 29.16 16.30
N ASP A 449 -1.93 29.94 17.12
CA ASP A 449 -1.46 31.20 17.66
C ASP A 449 -0.18 31.02 18.51
N ARG A 450 -0.13 29.95 19.33
CA ARG A 450 1.06 29.63 20.13
C ARG A 450 2.27 29.22 19.30
N LEU A 451 2.06 28.44 18.23
CA LEU A 451 3.14 28.07 17.32
C LEU A 451 3.69 29.27 16.55
N LYS A 452 2.84 30.28 16.27
CA LYS A 452 3.27 31.52 15.63
C LYS A 452 4.00 32.48 16.58
N GLN A 453 3.64 32.47 17.88
CA GLN A 453 4.21 33.37 18.89
C GLN A 453 5.52 32.86 19.48
N ASP A 454 5.72 31.56 19.56
CA ASP A 454 6.87 30.92 20.24
C ASP A 454 7.61 29.97 19.30
N ASP A 455 8.65 30.45 18.65
CA ASP A 455 9.47 29.67 17.70
C ASP A 455 10.21 28.50 18.36
N THR A 456 10.32 28.47 19.70
CA THR A 456 10.98 27.37 20.45
C THR A 456 9.99 26.29 20.89
N LEU A 457 8.68 26.56 20.83
CA LEU A 457 7.65 25.67 21.36
C LEU A 457 7.72 24.29 20.70
N LEU A 458 7.83 24.24 19.37
CA LEU A 458 7.91 22.98 18.63
C LEU A 458 9.08 22.12 19.10
N GLN A 459 10.30 22.69 19.16
CA GLN A 459 11.49 21.96 19.61
C GLN A 459 11.33 21.42 21.03
N ARG A 460 10.80 22.24 21.96
CA ARG A 460 10.58 21.82 23.35
C ARG A 460 9.55 20.70 23.47
N MET A 461 8.49 20.74 22.67
CA MET A 461 7.48 19.68 22.66
C MET A 461 8.02 18.41 22.04
N MET A 462 8.69 18.50 20.91
CA MET A 462 9.33 17.35 20.24
C MET A 462 10.37 16.67 21.14
N ALA A 463 11.16 17.45 21.91
CA ALA A 463 12.09 16.90 22.88
C ALA A 463 11.39 16.03 23.96
N LYS A 464 10.19 16.41 24.38
CA LYS A 464 9.37 15.66 25.35
C LYS A 464 8.71 14.42 24.72
N GLU A 465 8.49 14.41 23.41
CA GLU A 465 7.89 13.26 22.70
C GLU A 465 8.88 12.11 22.47
N GLN A 466 10.16 12.28 22.75
CA GLN A 466 11.15 11.20 22.72
C GLN A 466 10.94 10.23 23.91
N THR A 467 9.75 9.67 24.02
CA THR A 467 9.36 8.71 25.05
C THR A 467 9.90 7.33 24.74
N LYS A 468 9.98 6.46 25.76
CA LYS A 468 10.39 5.06 25.57
C LYS A 468 9.60 4.38 24.44
N GLY A 469 8.26 4.54 24.41
CA GLY A 469 7.44 3.93 23.36
C GLY A 469 7.71 4.51 21.96
N MET A 470 8.09 5.79 21.83
CA MET A 470 8.44 6.36 20.53
C MET A 470 9.83 5.87 20.05
N LEU A 471 10.77 5.64 20.97
CA LEU A 471 12.07 5.05 20.65
C LEU A 471 11.94 3.55 20.29
N GLU A 472 11.05 2.82 20.96
CA GLU A 472 10.70 1.44 20.56
C GLU A 472 10.02 1.40 19.18
N ALA A 473 9.16 2.39 18.87
CA ALA A 473 8.56 2.50 17.54
C ALA A 473 9.63 2.77 16.46
N TYR A 474 10.71 3.48 16.78
CA TYR A 474 11.85 3.66 15.88
C TYR A 474 12.49 2.30 15.53
N ASP A 475 12.78 1.46 16.52
CA ASP A 475 13.38 0.15 16.28
C ASP A 475 12.51 -0.71 15.35
N VAL A 476 11.19 -0.74 15.66
CA VAL A 476 10.23 -1.51 14.86
C VAL A 476 10.19 -1.00 13.42
N MET A 477 10.19 0.32 13.23
CA MET A 477 10.18 0.92 11.89
C MET A 477 11.48 0.66 11.13
N ALA A 478 12.64 0.80 11.79
CA ALA A 478 13.94 0.56 11.16
C ALA A 478 14.12 -0.91 10.76
N ASP A 479 13.68 -1.86 11.64
CA ASP A 479 13.65 -3.29 11.33
C ASP A 479 12.72 -3.58 10.14
N TYR A 480 11.52 -2.97 10.11
CA TYR A 480 10.56 -3.13 9.02
C TYR A 480 11.11 -2.66 7.66
N LEU A 481 11.77 -1.51 7.64
CA LEU A 481 12.33 -0.96 6.41
C LEU A 481 13.47 -1.82 5.88
N ILE A 482 14.42 -2.21 6.73
CA ILE A 482 15.58 -3.00 6.31
C ILE A 482 15.18 -4.39 5.84
N ASP A 483 14.19 -5.01 6.47
CA ASP A 483 13.68 -6.31 6.06
C ASP A 483 12.97 -6.23 4.70
N ASN A 484 12.19 -5.18 4.45
CA ASN A 484 11.59 -4.95 3.13
C ASN A 484 12.65 -4.70 2.05
N ASP A 485 13.66 -3.89 2.33
CA ASP A 485 14.78 -3.67 1.40
C ASP A 485 15.50 -4.99 1.05
N LEU A 486 15.70 -5.85 2.03
CA LEU A 486 16.33 -7.17 1.81
C LEU A 486 15.41 -8.13 1.04
N ILE A 487 14.09 -8.12 1.29
CA ILE A 487 13.14 -8.95 0.54
C ILE A 487 13.20 -8.61 -0.96
N TYR A 488 13.20 -7.33 -1.32
CA TYR A 488 13.14 -6.93 -2.73
C TYR A 488 14.50 -6.84 -3.42
N PHE A 489 15.59 -6.54 -2.69
CA PHE A 489 16.84 -6.14 -3.31
C PHE A 489 18.08 -6.94 -2.88
N ARG A 490 17.97 -7.93 -1.97
CA ARG A 490 19.12 -8.70 -1.47
C ARG A 490 19.98 -9.25 -2.62
N GLU A 491 19.38 -10.02 -3.50
CA GLU A 491 20.12 -10.64 -4.63
C GLU A 491 20.87 -9.61 -5.48
N ARG A 492 20.24 -8.50 -5.72
CA ARG A 492 20.80 -7.42 -6.52
C ARG A 492 21.91 -6.67 -5.81
N LEU A 493 21.79 -6.47 -4.50
CA LEU A 493 22.82 -5.85 -3.68
C LEU A 493 24.06 -6.73 -3.59
N GLU A 494 23.91 -8.03 -3.42
CA GLU A 494 24.98 -9.02 -3.42
C GLU A 494 25.72 -9.04 -4.76
N ASN A 495 25.00 -9.17 -5.86
CA ASN A 495 25.57 -9.14 -7.22
C ASN A 495 26.31 -7.83 -7.52
N SER A 496 25.85 -6.69 -6.99
CA SER A 496 26.53 -5.40 -7.17
C SER A 496 27.86 -5.32 -6.42
N TYR A 497 28.03 -6.10 -5.35
CA TYR A 497 29.28 -6.18 -4.62
C TYR A 497 30.34 -7.00 -5.37
N ASP A 498 29.93 -8.14 -5.92
CA ASP A 498 30.84 -9.04 -6.63
C ASP A 498 31.29 -8.44 -7.96
N SER A 499 30.50 -7.55 -8.55
CA SER A 499 30.85 -6.86 -9.79
C SER A 499 31.76 -5.63 -9.61
N LYS A 500 32.07 -5.19 -8.37
CA LYS A 500 32.94 -4.03 -8.14
C LYS A 500 34.38 -4.25 -8.62
N ASP A 501 34.85 -5.48 -8.60
CA ASP A 501 36.18 -5.85 -9.05
C ASP A 501 36.27 -6.04 -10.57
N HIS A 502 35.14 -6.03 -11.26
CA HIS A 502 35.05 -6.11 -12.70
C HIS A 502 34.81 -4.75 -13.32
N LYS A 503 35.49 -4.43 -14.41
CA LYS A 503 35.36 -3.19 -15.19
C LYS A 503 33.92 -2.94 -15.72
N HIS A 504 33.03 -3.89 -15.57
CA HIS A 504 31.63 -3.82 -15.91
C HIS A 504 30.81 -3.75 -14.62
N CYS A 505 30.74 -2.55 -14.07
CA CYS A 505 29.87 -2.27 -12.96
C CYS A 505 28.43 -2.77 -13.20
N CYS A 506 27.97 -3.57 -12.26
CA CYS A 506 26.69 -3.33 -11.70
C CYS A 506 25.50 -3.72 -12.54
N GLY A 507 25.14 -4.97 -12.45
CA GLY A 507 23.89 -5.44 -12.99
C GLY A 507 23.76 -5.29 -14.50
N LEU A 508 24.86 -4.92 -15.16
CA LEU A 508 25.05 -5.13 -16.56
C LEU A 508 25.65 -6.53 -16.77
N GLN A 509 24.98 -7.53 -16.28
CA GLN A 509 24.77 -8.63 -17.20
C GLN A 509 24.27 -7.96 -18.46
N PRO A 510 24.94 -8.12 -19.60
CA PRO A 510 24.49 -7.50 -20.84
C PRO A 510 23.00 -7.83 -20.94
N SER A 511 22.18 -6.78 -20.91
CA SER A 511 20.73 -6.95 -20.88
C SER A 511 20.42 -7.87 -22.05
N ARG A 512 20.12 -9.13 -21.76
CA ARG A 512 19.74 -10.12 -22.78
C ARG A 512 18.53 -9.62 -23.53
N GLY A 513 17.93 -8.53 -23.02
CA GLY A 513 16.85 -7.77 -23.63
C GLY A 513 15.60 -8.60 -23.80
N LYS A 514 14.71 -8.15 -24.68
CA LYS A 514 13.46 -8.86 -25.03
C LYS A 514 13.65 -10.29 -25.58
N ASN A 515 14.89 -10.75 -25.72
CA ASN A 515 15.25 -12.06 -26.29
C ASN A 515 16.04 -12.95 -25.28
N SER A 516 15.97 -12.65 -23.98
CA SER A 516 16.67 -13.44 -22.96
C SER A 516 16.24 -14.90 -22.95
N SER A 517 14.95 -15.17 -23.01
CA SER A 517 14.40 -16.52 -23.05
C SER A 517 14.87 -17.32 -24.28
N ILE A 518 14.99 -16.66 -25.43
CA ILE A 518 15.54 -17.27 -26.64
C ILE A 518 17.02 -17.59 -26.46
N TYR A 519 17.79 -16.66 -25.88
CA TYR A 519 19.19 -16.86 -25.60
C TYR A 519 19.41 -18.02 -24.62
N GLU A 520 18.65 -18.10 -23.55
CA GLU A 520 18.76 -19.15 -22.54
C GLU A 520 18.45 -20.54 -23.08
N SER A 521 17.44 -20.63 -23.96
CA SER A 521 16.99 -21.89 -24.57
C SER A 521 17.93 -22.43 -25.65
N LEU A 522 18.87 -21.63 -26.14
CA LEU A 522 19.86 -22.08 -27.10
C LEU A 522 20.99 -22.84 -26.40
N PRO A 523 21.63 -23.85 -27.05
CA PRO A 523 22.83 -24.50 -26.52
C PRO A 523 24.03 -23.54 -26.48
N MET A 524 25.11 -23.90 -25.80
CA MET A 524 26.34 -23.09 -25.70
C MET A 524 26.93 -22.77 -27.07
N THR A 525 26.83 -23.69 -28.02
CA THR A 525 27.18 -23.48 -29.42
C THR A 525 25.95 -23.79 -30.29
N PHE A 526 25.56 -22.85 -31.11
CA PHE A 526 24.36 -22.94 -31.92
C PHE A 526 24.57 -22.39 -33.34
N THR A 527 23.78 -22.89 -34.29
CA THR A 527 23.75 -22.40 -35.65
C THR A 527 22.70 -21.30 -35.83
N ARG A 528 22.72 -20.65 -37.00
CA ARG A 528 21.64 -19.72 -37.37
C ARG A 528 20.28 -20.39 -37.43
N THR A 529 20.24 -21.67 -37.88
CA THR A 529 19.01 -22.47 -37.95
C THR A 529 18.42 -22.70 -36.57
N ASP A 530 19.25 -23.08 -35.58
CA ASP A 530 18.82 -23.28 -34.19
C ASP A 530 18.23 -22.00 -33.63
N LEU A 531 18.81 -20.85 -33.94
CA LEU A 531 18.29 -19.55 -33.52
C LEU A 531 16.92 -19.26 -34.16
N ILE A 532 16.74 -19.56 -35.45
CA ILE A 532 15.46 -19.36 -36.13
C ILE A 532 14.38 -20.26 -35.52
N GLU A 533 14.67 -21.54 -35.32
CA GLU A 533 13.73 -22.48 -34.70
C GLU A 533 13.35 -22.10 -33.28
N THR A 534 14.34 -21.76 -32.47
CA THR A 534 14.11 -21.30 -31.09
C THR A 534 13.31 -20.00 -31.09
N THR A 535 13.63 -19.05 -31.95
CA THR A 535 12.89 -17.79 -32.03
C THR A 535 11.43 -18.01 -32.43
N ARG A 536 11.16 -18.96 -33.36
CA ARG A 536 9.79 -19.34 -33.75
C ARG A 536 8.99 -19.90 -32.56
N ARG A 537 9.59 -20.71 -31.72
CA ARG A 537 8.92 -21.25 -30.52
C ARG A 537 8.44 -20.15 -29.57
N PHE A 538 9.19 -19.07 -29.44
CA PHE A 538 8.88 -17.97 -28.50
C PHE A 538 8.06 -16.83 -29.12
N LYS A 539 8.12 -16.60 -30.43
CA LYS A 539 7.51 -15.44 -31.10
C LYS A 539 6.49 -15.79 -32.18
N GLY A 540 6.27 -17.07 -32.43
CA GLY A 540 5.38 -17.53 -33.53
C GLY A 540 6.09 -17.68 -34.87
N ASN A 541 5.35 -18.16 -35.90
CA ASN A 541 5.93 -18.56 -37.19
C ASN A 541 6.29 -17.40 -38.13
N ASP A 542 5.72 -16.20 -37.94
CA ASP A 542 5.90 -15.04 -38.83
C ASP A 542 7.09 -14.16 -38.44
N ILE A 543 8.27 -14.75 -38.40
CA ILE A 543 9.48 -14.00 -38.05
C ILE A 543 10.23 -13.60 -39.33
N SER A 544 10.41 -12.31 -39.53
CA SER A 544 11.19 -11.79 -40.63
C SER A 544 12.68 -12.12 -40.50
N GLU A 545 13.34 -12.35 -41.61
CA GLU A 545 14.79 -12.57 -41.65
C GLU A 545 15.58 -11.39 -41.03
N ASN A 546 15.05 -10.19 -41.16
CA ASN A 546 15.63 -8.98 -40.55
C ASN A 546 15.61 -9.04 -39.02
N THR A 547 14.59 -9.64 -38.40
CA THR A 547 14.53 -9.84 -36.93
C THR A 547 15.68 -10.74 -36.48
N ILE A 548 15.96 -11.84 -37.15
CA ILE A 548 17.06 -12.75 -36.82
C ILE A 548 18.42 -12.05 -36.99
N LYS A 549 18.62 -11.33 -38.11
CA LYS A 549 19.84 -10.53 -38.32
C LYS A 549 20.04 -9.51 -37.22
N GLN A 550 18.99 -8.86 -36.76
CA GLN A 550 19.05 -7.86 -35.71
C GLN A 550 19.36 -8.47 -34.34
N ILE A 551 18.80 -9.65 -34.01
CA ILE A 551 19.14 -10.39 -32.79
C ILE A 551 20.63 -10.73 -32.76
N ILE A 552 21.16 -11.33 -33.84
CA ILE A 552 22.57 -11.68 -33.95
C ILE A 552 23.45 -10.44 -33.84
N LYS A 553 23.11 -9.35 -34.53
CA LYS A 553 23.85 -8.09 -34.49
C LYS A 553 23.89 -7.52 -33.05
N ASN A 554 22.76 -7.52 -32.38
CA ASN A 554 22.68 -7.00 -31.01
C ASN A 554 23.47 -7.87 -30.02
N TRP A 555 23.36 -9.20 -30.11
CA TRP A 555 24.09 -10.10 -29.24
C TRP A 555 25.61 -10.05 -29.47
N LYS A 556 26.06 -9.91 -30.72
CA LYS A 556 27.48 -9.67 -31.02
C LYS A 556 27.97 -8.34 -30.45
N LYS A 557 27.17 -7.27 -30.64
CA LYS A 557 27.51 -5.93 -30.10
C LYS A 557 27.57 -5.91 -28.57
N SER A 558 26.71 -6.69 -27.91
CA SER A 558 26.68 -6.83 -26.45
C SER A 558 27.70 -7.85 -25.92
N GLY A 559 28.50 -8.49 -26.78
CA GLY A 559 29.46 -9.50 -26.35
C GLY A 559 28.82 -10.80 -25.85
N LEU A 560 27.55 -11.05 -26.11
CA LEU A 560 26.84 -12.27 -25.66
C LEU A 560 27.20 -13.49 -26.49
N ILE A 561 27.56 -13.30 -27.76
CA ILE A 561 27.95 -14.37 -28.69
C ILE A 561 29.18 -13.98 -29.49
N VAL A 562 30.00 -14.99 -29.80
CA VAL A 562 31.13 -14.88 -30.71
C VAL A 562 30.86 -15.80 -31.93
N ALA A 563 31.20 -15.34 -33.12
CA ALA A 563 31.16 -16.19 -34.30
C ALA A 563 32.38 -17.12 -34.29
N ASP A 564 32.14 -18.41 -34.50
CA ASP A 564 33.16 -19.46 -34.49
C ASP A 564 32.83 -20.46 -35.63
N ASP A 565 33.61 -20.43 -36.68
CA ASP A 565 33.56 -21.33 -37.85
C ASP A 565 32.11 -21.66 -38.34
N GLY A 566 31.35 -20.63 -38.70
CA GLY A 566 29.98 -20.76 -39.18
C GLY A 566 28.90 -20.99 -38.12
N LYS A 567 29.27 -21.11 -36.87
CA LYS A 567 28.39 -21.22 -35.68
C LYS A 567 28.56 -20.01 -34.78
N TYR A 568 27.72 -19.92 -33.75
CA TYR A 568 27.78 -18.92 -32.69
C TYR A 568 28.01 -19.63 -31.37
N ARG A 569 28.94 -19.12 -30.59
CA ARG A 569 29.21 -19.58 -29.22
C ARG A 569 28.80 -18.50 -28.22
N LYS A 570 28.08 -18.91 -27.18
CA LYS A 570 27.77 -18.03 -26.04
C LYS A 570 29.06 -17.70 -25.29
N THR A 571 29.18 -16.45 -24.87
CA THR A 571 30.30 -15.98 -24.05
C THR A 571 29.91 -16.06 -22.58
N ALA A 572 29.56 -17.20 -22.06
CA ALA A 572 29.17 -17.56 -20.69
C ALA A 572 28.38 -16.48 -19.90
#